data_4f09e9afd3e9baab4e8ac0c7f84ff848
#
_entry.id   4f09e9afd3e9baab4e8ac0c7f84ff848
#
_cell.length_a   1.000
_cell.length_b   1.000
_cell.length_c   1.000
_cell.angle_alpha   90.00
_cell.angle_beta   90.00
_cell.angle_gamma   90.00
#
_symmetry.space_group_name_H-M   'P 1'
#
loop_
_entity.id
_entity.type
_entity.pdbx_description
1 polymer ?
#
loop_
_entity_poly.entity_id
_entity_poly.type
_entity_poly.pdbx_seq_one_letter_code
_entity_poly.pdbx_strand_id
1 'polypeptide(L)'
;SGLVGSEMCIRDRNDLIYSNLKKVAESKGHTVDNYGMYSADDKAQLTYVQNGILAAILLNSGACDFVVTGCGTGEGAMLALNSFPNVLCGHVVDPSDAYMFMQINDGNAIALPFAKGFGWGAELNLTYIFEKLFEGEPGGGYPKERVVPEQRNKKILDEVRKVTLNQDLISVLKNLDQDLVKGAVAGEKFQELFFANCKDEKIAEYVKTLLA
;
A
#
# COMPACT_ATOMS: atom_id res chain seq x y z
N SER A 1 1.14 -6.60 7.45
CA SER A 1 0.55 -5.54 6.60
C SER A 1 1.06 -4.18 7.05
N GLY A 2 1.37 -3.31 6.12
CA GLY A 2 1.79 -1.94 6.41
C GLY A 2 0.73 -0.94 5.97
N LEU A 3 0.45 0.07 6.80
CA LEU A 3 -0.34 1.23 6.43
C LEU A 3 0.59 2.38 6.05
N VAL A 4 0.34 3.00 4.91
CA VAL A 4 1.02 4.22 4.48
C VAL A 4 -0.05 5.30 4.24
N GLY A 5 -0.27 6.16 5.22
CA GLY A 5 -1.23 7.26 5.13
C GLY A 5 -0.66 8.50 4.46
N SER A 6 -1.48 9.28 3.79
CA SER A 6 -1.11 10.51 3.08
C SER A 6 -2.06 11.68 3.24
N GLU A 7 -1.51 12.82 2.93
CA GLU A 7 -2.05 14.15 2.55
C GLU A 7 -2.86 14.99 3.53
N MET A 8 -2.65 16.28 3.35
CA MET A 8 -3.06 17.41 4.20
C MET A 8 -4.55 17.53 4.54
N CYS A 9 -5.45 17.10 3.69
CA CYS A 9 -6.91 17.24 3.92
C CYS A 9 -7.56 16.04 4.62
N ILE A 10 -6.78 15.04 5.04
CA ILE A 10 -7.27 13.70 5.39
C ILE A 10 -6.77 13.26 6.77
N ARG A 11 -6.06 14.12 7.44
CA ARG A 11 -5.28 13.90 8.66
C ARG A 11 -6.08 13.31 9.82
N ASP A 12 -7.29 13.83 10.04
CA ASP A 12 -8.19 13.39 11.12
C ASP A 12 -8.79 11.99 10.86
N ARG A 13 -8.60 11.46 9.64
CA ARG A 13 -9.16 10.17 9.21
C ARG A 13 -8.15 9.02 9.25
N ASN A 14 -6.85 9.33 9.32
CA ASN A 14 -5.82 8.31 9.42
C ASN A 14 -6.01 7.42 10.66
N ASP A 15 -6.32 8.01 11.80
CA ASP A 15 -6.57 7.26 13.03
C ASP A 15 -7.80 6.35 12.91
N LEU A 16 -8.86 6.82 12.25
CA LEU A 16 -10.05 6.03 12.01
C LEU A 16 -9.77 4.85 11.06
N ILE A 17 -9.05 5.11 9.98
CA ILE A 17 -8.68 4.08 9.00
C ILE A 17 -7.73 3.07 9.65
N TYR A 18 -6.69 3.54 10.34
CA TYR A 18 -5.72 2.69 11.01
C TYR A 18 -6.36 1.81 12.09
N SER A 19 -7.20 2.39 12.95
CA SER A 19 -7.87 1.65 14.02
C SER A 19 -8.82 0.56 13.50
N ASN A 20 -9.57 0.86 12.43
CA ASN A 20 -10.44 -0.12 11.78
C ASN A 20 -9.63 -1.23 11.08
N LEU A 21 -8.58 -0.86 10.33
CA LEU A 21 -7.68 -1.82 9.69
C LEU A 21 -7.05 -2.74 10.74
N LYS A 22 -6.47 -2.16 11.78
CA LYS A 22 -5.80 -2.90 12.85
C LYS A 22 -6.75 -3.88 13.52
N LYS A 23 -7.94 -3.42 13.93
CA LYS A 23 -8.95 -4.25 14.55
C LYS A 23 -9.33 -5.47 13.71
N VAL A 24 -9.59 -5.27 12.43
CA VAL A 24 -10.01 -6.35 11.52
C VAL A 24 -8.84 -7.28 11.20
N ALA A 25 -7.69 -6.73 10.81
CA ALA A 25 -6.52 -7.52 10.42
C ALA A 25 -5.98 -8.37 11.59
N GLU A 26 -5.86 -7.79 12.79
CA GLU A 26 -5.40 -8.53 13.99
C GLU A 26 -6.37 -9.64 14.36
N SER A 27 -7.69 -9.45 14.20
CA SER A 27 -8.67 -10.53 14.44
C SER A 27 -8.50 -11.72 13.49
N LYS A 28 -7.82 -11.52 12.38
CA LYS A 28 -7.50 -12.55 11.38
C LYS A 28 -6.03 -13.03 11.44
N GLY A 29 -5.29 -12.64 12.47
CA GLY A 29 -3.91 -13.09 12.70
C GLY A 29 -2.83 -12.31 11.96
N HIS A 30 -3.15 -11.15 11.41
CA HIS A 30 -2.17 -10.26 10.77
C HIS A 30 -1.64 -9.23 11.76
N THR A 31 -0.42 -8.75 11.54
CA THR A 31 0.13 -7.58 12.22
C THR A 31 -0.02 -6.34 11.35
N VAL A 32 -0.22 -5.17 11.96
CA VAL A 32 -0.41 -3.90 11.25
C VAL A 32 0.48 -2.83 11.86
N ASP A 33 1.38 -2.30 11.04
CA ASP A 33 2.27 -1.19 11.37
C ASP A 33 1.93 0.04 10.54
N ASN A 34 1.98 1.23 11.14
CA ASN A 34 1.80 2.48 10.44
C ASN A 34 3.16 3.09 10.07
N TYR A 35 3.52 3.00 8.80
CA TYR A 35 4.75 3.56 8.22
C TYR A 35 4.57 5.00 7.70
N GLY A 36 3.33 5.48 7.64
CA GLY A 36 2.99 6.81 7.15
C GLY A 36 2.88 7.86 8.26
N MET A 37 2.04 8.86 7.98
CA MET A 37 1.78 9.94 8.92
C MET A 37 0.88 9.47 10.07
N TYR A 38 1.18 9.94 11.28
CA TYR A 38 0.38 9.68 12.48
C TYR A 38 -0.59 10.83 12.78
N SER A 39 -0.18 12.06 12.48
CA SER A 39 -1.00 13.24 12.73
C SER A 39 -0.81 14.34 11.68
N ALA A 40 -1.65 15.35 11.80
CA ALA A 40 -1.56 16.58 11.03
C ALA A 40 -0.26 17.36 11.28
N ASP A 41 0.31 17.19 12.46
CA ASP A 41 1.48 17.93 12.91
C ASP A 41 2.79 17.19 12.68
N ASP A 42 2.75 16.03 12.02
CA ASP A 42 3.95 15.30 11.64
C ASP A 42 4.85 16.16 10.75
N LYS A 43 6.12 16.24 11.12
CA LYS A 43 7.11 17.06 10.39
C LYS A 43 7.35 16.54 8.98
N ALA A 44 7.32 15.21 8.80
CA ALA A 44 7.45 14.56 7.50
C ALA A 44 6.07 14.42 6.85
N GLN A 45 5.65 15.44 6.11
CA GLN A 45 4.41 15.41 5.33
C GLN A 45 4.62 14.59 4.07
N LEU A 46 3.72 13.64 3.79
CA LEU A 46 3.78 12.76 2.63
C LEU A 46 2.72 13.13 1.60
N THR A 47 3.14 13.26 0.35
CA THR A 47 2.24 13.31 -0.80
C THR A 47 1.85 11.90 -1.24
N TYR A 48 0.79 11.77 -2.05
CA TYR A 48 0.40 10.46 -2.60
C TYR A 48 1.51 9.84 -3.47
N VAL A 49 2.36 10.67 -4.09
CA VAL A 49 3.53 10.20 -4.87
C VAL A 49 4.58 9.61 -3.93
N GLN A 50 4.88 10.28 -2.83
CA GLN A 50 5.80 9.78 -1.80
C GLN A 50 5.28 8.51 -1.13
N ASN A 51 3.96 8.36 -0.97
CA ASN A 51 3.36 7.10 -0.53
C ASN A 51 3.64 5.96 -1.52
N GLY A 52 3.62 6.25 -2.82
CA GLY A 52 4.03 5.28 -3.84
C GLY A 52 5.47 4.81 -3.64
N ILE A 53 6.39 5.75 -3.37
CA ILE A 53 7.80 5.44 -3.08
C ILE A 53 7.91 4.57 -1.81
N LEU A 54 7.25 4.96 -0.71
CA LEU A 54 7.29 4.18 0.53
C LEU A 54 6.71 2.77 0.35
N ALA A 55 5.56 2.65 -0.30
CA ALA A 55 4.94 1.36 -0.58
C ALA A 55 5.86 0.45 -1.40
N ALA A 56 6.53 1.01 -2.42
CA ALA A 56 7.50 0.28 -3.22
C ALA A 56 8.69 -0.19 -2.39
N ILE A 57 9.25 0.65 -1.53
CA ILE A 57 10.34 0.30 -0.63
C ILE A 57 9.91 -0.83 0.32
N LEU A 58 8.75 -0.71 0.95
CA LEU A 58 8.23 -1.69 1.92
C LEU A 58 7.98 -3.06 1.29
N LEU A 59 7.33 -3.10 0.13
CA LEU A 59 6.99 -4.35 -0.55
C LEU A 59 8.22 -5.01 -1.17
N ASN A 60 9.10 -4.26 -1.84
CA ASN A 60 10.30 -4.83 -2.46
C ASN A 60 11.35 -5.28 -1.42
N SER A 61 11.41 -4.63 -0.27
CA SER A 61 12.33 -5.01 0.81
C SER A 61 11.81 -6.17 1.68
N GLY A 62 10.55 -6.57 1.50
CA GLY A 62 9.89 -7.55 2.35
C GLY A 62 9.61 -7.06 3.77
N ALA A 63 9.68 -5.75 4.03
CA ALA A 63 9.28 -5.17 5.31
C ALA A 63 7.77 -5.32 5.55
N CYS A 64 6.97 -5.32 4.47
CA CYS A 64 5.55 -5.63 4.49
C CYS A 64 5.21 -6.60 3.36
N ASP A 65 4.19 -7.42 3.58
CA ASP A 65 3.63 -8.30 2.56
C ASP A 65 2.46 -7.65 1.82
N PHE A 66 1.81 -6.66 2.46
CA PHE A 66 0.65 -5.95 1.92
C PHE A 66 0.61 -4.51 2.40
N VAL A 67 0.23 -3.57 1.52
CA VAL A 67 0.11 -2.14 1.83
C VAL A 67 -1.32 -1.64 1.66
N VAL A 68 -1.83 -0.97 2.68
CA VAL A 68 -3.07 -0.17 2.61
C VAL A 68 -2.68 1.30 2.60
N THR A 69 -3.13 2.04 1.61
CA THR A 69 -2.87 3.48 1.48
C THR A 69 -4.08 4.21 0.91
N GLY A 70 -3.96 5.48 0.64
CA GLY A 70 -4.99 6.27 0.00
C GLY A 70 -4.58 7.71 -0.23
N CYS A 71 -5.49 8.45 -0.80
CA CYS A 71 -5.44 9.91 -0.95
C CYS A 71 -6.88 10.43 -1.01
N GLY A 72 -7.11 11.68 -1.35
CA GLY A 72 -8.45 12.25 -1.41
C GLY A 72 -9.46 11.39 -2.15
N THR A 73 -9.11 10.90 -3.33
CA THR A 73 -9.94 10.02 -4.16
C THR A 73 -9.50 8.55 -4.15
N GLY A 74 -8.28 8.26 -3.71
CA GLY A 74 -7.63 6.94 -3.84
C GLY A 74 -6.97 6.70 -5.19
N GLU A 75 -7.42 7.38 -6.24
CA GLU A 75 -6.95 7.15 -7.63
C GLU A 75 -5.49 7.55 -7.81
N GLY A 76 -5.09 8.74 -7.31
CA GLY A 76 -3.70 9.20 -7.39
C GLY A 76 -2.74 8.28 -6.67
N ALA A 77 -3.10 7.81 -5.49
CA ALA A 77 -2.30 6.84 -4.74
C ALA A 77 -2.17 5.51 -5.51
N MET A 78 -3.26 4.98 -6.07
CA MET A 78 -3.22 3.78 -6.90
C MET A 78 -2.27 3.93 -8.10
N LEU A 79 -2.35 5.06 -8.83
CA LEU A 79 -1.48 5.33 -9.97
C LEU A 79 0.00 5.41 -9.56
N ALA A 80 0.29 6.10 -8.45
CA ALA A 80 1.64 6.23 -7.92
C ALA A 80 2.23 4.86 -7.53
N LEU A 81 1.48 4.03 -6.82
CA LEU A 81 1.92 2.71 -6.41
C LEU A 81 2.20 1.81 -7.63
N ASN A 82 1.29 1.79 -8.60
CA ASN A 82 1.43 0.96 -9.81
C ASN A 82 2.56 1.39 -10.76
N SER A 83 3.19 2.55 -10.51
CA SER A 83 4.36 3.01 -11.26
C SER A 83 5.66 2.30 -10.86
N PHE A 84 5.65 1.50 -9.80
CA PHE A 84 6.84 0.82 -9.29
C PHE A 84 6.83 -0.69 -9.55
N PRO A 85 8.02 -1.31 -9.71
CA PRO A 85 8.15 -2.74 -9.86
C PRO A 85 7.63 -3.47 -8.61
N ASN A 86 7.07 -4.67 -8.81
CA ASN A 86 6.56 -5.56 -7.77
C ASN A 86 5.42 -4.96 -6.90
N VAL A 87 4.77 -3.90 -7.34
CA VAL A 87 3.58 -3.33 -6.68
C VAL A 87 2.37 -3.49 -7.58
N LEU A 88 1.35 -4.19 -7.13
CA LEU A 88 0.05 -4.30 -7.79
C LEU A 88 -1.03 -3.79 -6.85
N CYS A 89 -1.50 -2.58 -7.14
CA CYS A 89 -2.42 -1.83 -6.29
C CYS A 89 -3.80 -1.73 -6.93
N GLY A 90 -4.84 -2.11 -6.19
CA GLY A 90 -6.24 -1.90 -6.55
C GLY A 90 -6.79 -0.61 -5.95
N HIS A 91 -7.72 0.04 -6.66
CA HIS A 91 -8.55 1.10 -6.11
C HIS A 91 -9.79 0.48 -5.48
N VAL A 92 -9.99 0.71 -4.20
CA VAL A 92 -11.06 0.09 -3.41
C VAL A 92 -11.93 1.18 -2.79
N VAL A 93 -13.21 1.18 -3.14
CA VAL A 93 -14.20 2.14 -2.67
C VAL A 93 -15.24 1.49 -1.76
N ASP A 94 -15.50 0.22 -1.99
CA ASP A 94 -16.51 -0.55 -1.25
C ASP A 94 -16.03 -2.00 -0.96
N PRO A 95 -16.79 -2.76 -0.15
CA PRO A 95 -16.42 -4.14 0.20
C PRO A 95 -16.34 -5.09 -0.98
N SER A 96 -17.13 -4.87 -2.03
CA SER A 96 -17.11 -5.74 -3.23
C SER A 96 -15.83 -5.55 -4.03
N ASP A 97 -15.34 -4.30 -4.14
CA ASP A 97 -14.04 -4.00 -4.74
C ASP A 97 -12.92 -4.74 -4.01
N ALA A 98 -12.90 -4.67 -2.68
CA ALA A 98 -11.89 -5.32 -1.84
C ALA A 98 -11.87 -6.83 -2.06
N TYR A 99 -13.02 -7.46 -2.01
CA TYR A 99 -13.15 -8.91 -2.20
C TYR A 99 -12.72 -9.34 -3.61
N MET A 100 -13.27 -8.70 -4.64
CA MET A 100 -12.97 -9.06 -6.03
C MET A 100 -11.51 -8.82 -6.38
N PHE A 101 -10.93 -7.71 -5.94
CA PHE A 101 -9.52 -7.43 -6.18
C PHE A 101 -8.61 -8.52 -5.58
N MET A 102 -8.85 -8.92 -4.35
CA MET A 102 -8.05 -9.98 -3.71
C MET A 102 -8.30 -11.34 -4.36
N GLN A 103 -9.54 -11.69 -4.68
CA GLN A 103 -9.85 -13.01 -5.25
C GLN A 103 -9.44 -13.16 -6.71
N ILE A 104 -9.49 -12.08 -7.51
CA ILE A 104 -9.24 -12.13 -8.96
C ILE A 104 -7.82 -11.66 -9.30
N ASN A 105 -7.43 -10.50 -8.76
CA ASN A 105 -6.19 -9.82 -9.15
C ASN A 105 -5.00 -10.21 -8.28
N ASP A 106 -5.23 -10.75 -7.07
CA ASP A 106 -4.18 -11.22 -6.18
C ASP A 106 -3.05 -10.18 -6.04
N GLY A 107 -3.44 -8.94 -5.75
CA GLY A 107 -2.51 -7.83 -5.59
C GLY A 107 -1.91 -7.74 -4.20
N ASN A 108 -0.95 -6.83 -4.02
CA ASN A 108 -0.25 -6.63 -2.75
C ASN A 108 -0.43 -5.23 -2.15
N ALA A 109 -1.30 -4.42 -2.73
CA ALA A 109 -1.65 -3.11 -2.18
C ALA A 109 -3.07 -2.70 -2.56
N ILE A 110 -3.68 -1.86 -1.72
CA ILE A 110 -4.92 -1.15 -2.06
C ILE A 110 -4.80 0.33 -1.75
N ALA A 111 -5.52 1.14 -2.54
CA ALA A 111 -5.67 2.57 -2.33
C ALA A 111 -7.15 2.92 -2.10
N LEU A 112 -7.40 3.59 -0.99
CA LEU A 112 -8.74 4.00 -0.54
C LEU A 112 -8.99 5.49 -0.76
N PRO A 113 -10.23 5.91 -1.03
CA PRO A 113 -10.61 7.32 -0.95
C PRO A 113 -10.69 7.74 0.53
N PHE A 114 -9.89 8.72 0.92
CA PHE A 114 -9.90 9.25 2.28
C PHE A 114 -10.80 10.49 2.45
N ALA A 115 -11.17 11.14 1.34
CA ALA A 115 -12.07 12.28 1.33
C ALA A 115 -13.40 11.98 0.63
N LYS A 116 -13.36 11.39 -0.55
CA LYS A 116 -14.55 11.03 -1.33
C LYS A 116 -15.31 9.89 -0.63
N GLY A 117 -16.62 10.08 -0.43
CA GLY A 117 -17.48 9.08 0.20
C GLY A 117 -17.26 8.91 1.72
N PHE A 118 -16.46 9.76 2.33
CA PHE A 118 -16.15 9.72 3.75
C PHE A 118 -17.14 10.57 4.55
N GLY A 119 -18.32 10.02 4.78
CA GLY A 119 -19.39 10.66 5.53
C GLY A 119 -19.85 9.84 6.74
N TRP A 120 -21.07 10.08 7.19
CA TRP A 120 -21.66 9.30 8.26
C TRP A 120 -21.73 7.82 7.89
N GLY A 121 -21.23 6.95 8.78
CA GLY A 121 -21.13 5.52 8.53
C GLY A 121 -19.87 5.10 7.77
N ALA A 122 -18.90 5.99 7.55
CA ALA A 122 -17.64 5.66 6.90
C ALA A 122 -16.88 4.55 7.64
N GLU A 123 -16.91 4.55 8.97
CA GLU A 123 -16.32 3.52 9.82
C GLU A 123 -16.92 2.12 9.57
N LEU A 124 -18.21 2.05 9.27
CA LEU A 124 -18.87 0.78 8.91
C LEU A 124 -18.38 0.29 7.55
N ASN A 125 -18.33 1.20 6.55
CA ASN A 125 -17.83 0.84 5.23
C ASN A 125 -16.38 0.38 5.28
N LEU A 126 -15.52 1.07 6.04
CA LEU A 126 -14.12 0.68 6.25
C LEU A 126 -14.01 -0.71 6.89
N THR A 127 -14.82 -0.97 7.93
CA THR A 127 -14.84 -2.29 8.58
C THR A 127 -15.19 -3.37 7.56
N TYR A 128 -16.25 -3.19 6.77
CA TYR A 128 -16.68 -4.16 5.76
C TYR A 128 -15.65 -4.31 4.63
N ILE A 129 -14.99 -3.24 4.20
CA ILE A 129 -13.89 -3.29 3.23
C ILE A 129 -12.78 -4.19 3.76
N PHE A 130 -12.31 -3.98 5.00
CA PHE A 130 -11.21 -4.76 5.56
C PHE A 130 -11.61 -6.20 5.88
N GLU A 131 -12.84 -6.45 6.31
CA GLU A 131 -13.36 -7.81 6.48
C GLU A 131 -13.32 -8.57 5.15
N LYS A 132 -13.73 -7.95 4.06
CA LYS A 132 -13.73 -8.52 2.71
C LYS A 132 -12.36 -8.60 2.08
N LEU A 133 -11.45 -7.67 2.40
CA LEU A 133 -10.06 -7.69 1.96
C LEU A 133 -9.33 -8.94 2.44
N PHE A 134 -9.57 -9.33 3.68
CA PHE A 134 -8.93 -10.50 4.33
C PHE A 134 -9.86 -11.73 4.37
N GLU A 135 -10.87 -11.79 3.51
CA GLU A 135 -11.76 -12.95 3.42
C GLU A 135 -11.23 -13.97 2.42
N GLY A 136 -10.89 -15.15 2.91
CA GLY A 136 -10.37 -16.25 2.09
C GLY A 136 -8.92 -16.07 1.66
N GLU A 137 -8.45 -17.03 0.86
CA GLU A 137 -7.09 -16.98 0.32
C GLU A 137 -7.05 -16.07 -0.92
N PRO A 138 -6.04 -15.20 -1.05
CA PRO A 138 -5.84 -14.41 -2.26
C PRO A 138 -5.77 -15.28 -3.52
N GLY A 139 -6.33 -14.79 -4.61
CA GLY A 139 -6.34 -15.55 -5.87
C GLY A 139 -7.30 -16.73 -5.93
N GLY A 140 -8.24 -16.82 -4.98
CA GLY A 140 -9.23 -17.91 -4.92
C GLY A 140 -10.29 -17.91 -6.03
N GLY A 141 -10.33 -16.84 -6.84
CA GLY A 141 -11.26 -16.67 -7.96
C GLY A 141 -12.67 -16.20 -7.56
N TYR A 142 -13.30 -15.45 -8.47
CA TYR A 142 -14.70 -15.06 -8.32
C TYR A 142 -15.45 -14.98 -9.66
N PRO A 143 -16.58 -15.75 -9.85
CA PRO A 143 -16.93 -16.85 -8.95
C PRO A 143 -15.87 -17.95 -8.97
N LYS A 144 -15.88 -18.86 -8.00
CA LYS A 144 -14.81 -19.88 -7.81
C LYS A 144 -14.51 -20.74 -9.06
N GLU A 145 -15.50 -20.94 -9.90
CA GLU A 145 -15.34 -21.68 -11.18
C GLU A 145 -14.40 -20.97 -12.16
N ARG A 146 -14.15 -19.67 -11.96
CA ARG A 146 -13.28 -18.87 -12.81
C ARG A 146 -11.83 -18.78 -12.32
N VAL A 147 -11.48 -19.38 -11.21
CA VAL A 147 -10.13 -19.31 -10.64
C VAL A 147 -9.03 -19.62 -11.66
N VAL A 148 -9.20 -20.65 -12.49
CA VAL A 148 -8.18 -21.09 -13.46
C VAL A 148 -7.89 -20.01 -14.52
N PRO A 149 -8.88 -19.47 -15.26
CA PRO A 149 -8.62 -18.41 -16.23
C PRO A 149 -8.17 -17.10 -15.57
N GLU A 150 -8.62 -16.77 -14.36
CA GLU A 150 -8.22 -15.57 -13.65
C GLU A 150 -6.76 -15.64 -13.21
N GLN A 151 -6.33 -16.73 -12.60
CA GLN A 151 -4.93 -16.95 -12.24
C GLN A 151 -4.00 -17.01 -13.46
N ARG A 152 -4.46 -17.56 -14.58
CA ARG A 152 -3.72 -17.50 -15.85
C ARG A 152 -3.51 -16.06 -16.29
N ASN A 153 -4.56 -15.25 -16.27
CA ASN A 153 -4.48 -13.84 -16.68
C ASN A 153 -3.60 -13.03 -15.72
N LYS A 154 -3.66 -13.30 -14.40
CA LYS A 154 -2.78 -12.70 -13.41
C LYS A 154 -1.30 -12.98 -13.74
N LYS A 155 -0.96 -14.22 -14.04
CA LYS A 155 0.41 -14.58 -14.46
C LYS A 155 0.85 -13.86 -15.73
N ILE A 156 -0.04 -13.73 -16.72
CA ILE A 156 0.26 -12.98 -17.95
C ILE A 156 0.52 -11.50 -17.62
N LEU A 157 -0.31 -10.91 -16.77
CA LEU A 157 -0.11 -9.52 -16.31
C LEU A 157 1.24 -9.35 -15.61
N ASP A 158 1.62 -10.28 -14.75
CA ASP A 158 2.92 -10.24 -14.06
C ASP A 158 4.09 -10.28 -15.06
N GLU A 159 4.02 -11.11 -16.10
CA GLU A 159 5.05 -11.12 -17.15
C GLU A 159 5.08 -9.82 -17.97
N VAL A 160 3.94 -9.25 -18.31
CA VAL A 160 3.86 -7.93 -18.96
C VAL A 160 4.53 -6.87 -18.09
N ARG A 161 4.25 -6.86 -16.79
CA ARG A 161 4.82 -5.90 -15.83
C ARG A 161 6.33 -6.04 -15.68
N LYS A 162 6.87 -7.25 -15.73
CA LYS A 162 8.33 -7.47 -15.74
C LYS A 162 9.02 -6.83 -16.94
N VAL A 163 8.34 -6.76 -18.08
CA VAL A 163 8.87 -6.11 -19.30
C VAL A 163 8.70 -4.60 -19.24
N THR A 164 7.53 -4.13 -18.83
CA THR A 164 7.21 -2.69 -18.80
C THR A 164 7.83 -1.95 -17.61
N LEU A 165 8.06 -2.64 -16.49
CA LEU A 165 8.70 -2.15 -15.28
C LEU A 165 10.00 -2.94 -15.02
N ASN A 166 10.91 -2.91 -15.97
CA ASN A 166 12.08 -3.79 -16.06
C ASN A 166 13.29 -3.34 -15.25
N GLN A 167 13.21 -2.22 -14.55
CA GLN A 167 14.27 -1.75 -13.66
C GLN A 167 14.08 -2.29 -12.25
N ASP A 168 15.18 -2.59 -11.57
CA ASP A 168 15.13 -2.86 -10.13
C ASP A 168 14.79 -1.57 -9.36
N LEU A 169 14.24 -1.72 -8.15
CA LEU A 169 13.76 -0.60 -7.37
C LEU A 169 14.87 0.42 -7.08
N ILE A 170 16.08 -0.01 -6.72
CA ILE A 170 17.19 0.90 -6.39
C ILE A 170 17.57 1.74 -7.61
N SER A 171 17.61 1.14 -8.80
CA SER A 171 17.85 1.84 -10.05
C SER A 171 16.76 2.87 -10.34
N VAL A 172 15.49 2.52 -10.11
CA VAL A 172 14.36 3.46 -10.23
C VAL A 172 14.56 4.64 -9.28
N LEU A 173 14.76 4.36 -7.98
CA LEU A 173 14.89 5.41 -6.95
C LEU A 173 16.08 6.34 -7.20
N LYS A 174 17.20 5.82 -7.71
CA LYS A 174 18.37 6.66 -8.07
C LYS A 174 18.12 7.62 -9.23
N ASN A 175 17.20 7.28 -10.13
CA ASN A 175 16.85 8.10 -11.28
C ASN A 175 15.71 9.10 -11.01
N LEU A 176 15.03 8.98 -9.86
CA LEU A 176 14.02 9.94 -9.43
C LEU A 176 14.67 11.20 -8.83
N ASP A 177 13.89 12.26 -8.69
CA ASP A 177 14.26 13.43 -7.91
C ASP A 177 14.65 13.03 -6.49
N GLN A 178 15.88 13.33 -6.07
CA GLN A 178 16.43 12.87 -4.81
C GLN A 178 15.80 13.58 -3.61
N ASP A 179 15.33 14.81 -3.74
CA ASP A 179 14.63 15.51 -2.67
C ASP A 179 13.25 14.88 -2.44
N LEU A 180 12.58 14.44 -3.52
CA LEU A 180 11.35 13.68 -3.44
C LEU A 180 11.55 12.35 -2.69
N VAL A 181 12.60 11.60 -3.06
CA VAL A 181 12.91 10.29 -2.45
C VAL A 181 13.32 10.45 -0.98
N LYS A 182 14.21 11.39 -0.69
CA LYS A 182 14.62 11.71 0.70
C LYS A 182 13.43 12.14 1.55
N GLY A 183 12.57 13.01 1.02
CA GLY A 183 11.35 13.43 1.71
C GLY A 183 10.41 12.26 2.03
N ALA A 184 10.34 11.26 1.16
CA ALA A 184 9.51 10.07 1.42
C ALA A 184 10.01 9.26 2.63
N VAL A 185 11.33 9.09 2.78
CA VAL A 185 11.92 8.27 3.86
C VAL A 185 12.28 9.05 5.12
N ALA A 186 11.99 10.36 5.17
CA ALA A 186 12.41 11.24 6.26
C ALA A 186 11.69 10.99 7.60
N GLY A 187 10.53 10.31 7.60
CA GLY A 187 9.72 10.07 8.79
C GLY A 187 10.43 9.19 9.82
N GLU A 188 10.55 9.65 11.07
CA GLU A 188 11.22 8.89 12.14
C GLU A 188 10.57 7.52 12.36
N LYS A 189 9.25 7.46 12.37
CA LYS A 189 8.52 6.20 12.55
C LYS A 189 8.67 5.24 11.36
N PHE A 190 8.72 5.78 10.14
CA PHE A 190 9.06 4.97 8.98
C PHE A 190 10.44 4.33 9.16
N GLN A 191 11.45 5.11 9.53
CA GLN A 191 12.82 4.63 9.71
C GLN A 191 12.90 3.55 10.78
N GLU A 192 12.31 3.79 11.95
CA GLU A 192 12.25 2.83 13.06
C GLU A 192 11.68 1.48 12.60
N LEU A 193 10.48 1.50 12.02
CA LEU A 193 9.77 0.29 11.60
C LEU A 193 10.42 -0.36 10.38
N PHE A 194 10.87 0.43 9.41
CA PHE A 194 11.50 -0.09 8.20
C PHE A 194 12.77 -0.87 8.54
N PHE A 195 13.69 -0.29 9.30
CA PHE A 195 14.94 -0.99 9.65
C PHE A 195 14.74 -2.18 10.59
N ALA A 196 13.65 -2.20 11.36
CA ALA A 196 13.28 -3.36 12.18
C ALA A 196 12.72 -4.53 11.33
N ASN A 197 12.04 -4.25 10.23
CA ASN A 197 11.29 -5.25 9.45
C ASN A 197 11.89 -5.57 8.08
N CYS A 198 12.80 -4.75 7.56
CA CYS A 198 13.41 -4.91 6.24
C CYS A 198 14.18 -6.24 6.14
N LYS A 199 13.92 -7.01 5.08
CA LYS A 199 14.57 -8.30 4.80
C LYS A 199 15.61 -8.21 3.67
N ASP A 200 15.64 -7.11 2.91
CA ASP A 200 16.58 -6.88 1.83
C ASP A 200 17.70 -5.91 2.25
N GLU A 201 18.91 -6.45 2.46
CA GLU A 201 20.07 -5.67 2.92
C GLU A 201 20.46 -4.57 1.92
N LYS A 202 20.30 -4.79 0.60
CA LYS A 202 20.68 -3.79 -0.41
C LYS A 202 19.75 -2.58 -0.37
N ILE A 203 18.45 -2.83 -0.21
CA ILE A 203 17.47 -1.75 -0.07
C ILE A 203 17.69 -1.03 1.27
N ALA A 204 17.95 -1.75 2.35
CA ALA A 204 18.27 -1.14 3.65
C ALA A 204 19.49 -0.22 3.57
N GLU A 205 20.59 -0.68 2.96
CA GLU A 205 21.80 0.14 2.78
C GLU A 205 21.53 1.37 1.89
N TYR A 206 20.77 1.20 0.82
CA TYR A 206 20.41 2.34 -0.02
C TYR A 206 19.58 3.39 0.74
N VAL A 207 18.59 2.96 1.50
CA VAL A 207 17.78 3.89 2.33
C VAL A 207 18.67 4.61 3.36
N LYS A 208 19.65 3.94 3.98
CA LYS A 208 20.63 4.62 4.86
C LYS A 208 21.40 5.72 4.14
N THR A 209 21.79 5.52 2.88
CA THR A 209 22.49 6.57 2.12
C THR A 209 21.63 7.79 1.83
N LEU A 210 20.31 7.64 1.78
CA LEU A 210 19.38 8.75 1.61
C LEU A 210 19.23 9.61 2.88
N LEU A 211 19.48 9.01 4.03
CA LEU A 211 19.33 9.62 5.35
C LEU A 211 20.63 10.26 5.88
N ALA A 212 21.75 9.97 5.26
CA ALA A 212 23.06 10.57 5.54
C ALA A 212 23.19 11.97 4.89
#